data_a7221f4710220c20f195f266a93292cd
#
_entry.id   a7221f4710220c20f195f266a93292cd
#
_cell.length_a   1.000
_cell.length_b   1.000
_cell.length_c   1.000
_cell.angle_alpha   90.00
_cell.angle_beta   90.00
_cell.angle_gamma   90.00
#
_symmetry.space_group_name_H-M   'P 1'
#
loop_
_entity.id
_entity.type
_entity.pdbx_description
1 polymer ?
#
loop_
_entity_poly.entity_id
_entity_poly.type
_entity_poly.pdbx_seq_one_letter_code
_entity_poly.pdbx_strand_id
1 'polypeptide(L)'
;MLENGSKIKLDETFLRKKRSDAKSASLFKGFKNLYYLIGIITGFIILCLMFFLSSYSNIYHISVKGNYYLSDSDVIKLSGLTENDKYFFTSTHMSEKRMLKSPYFDDVSVKKLDDQVIEIEVSEKKQIAYTTIGSYTEIIFVNGTSVELNDSNKYLMSKLPEMTGFTSEQLNTVLRGFKNIDQKTINEISEINRYSFSYDENMMEVIMKDGNICFVSWTGLSMLDKYYSIVSGLDTSMGNVCIYLDELTNSGYVSICPWQE
;
A
#
# COMPACT_ATOMS: atom_id res chain seq x y z
N MET A 1 88.93 -9.24 60.34
CA MET A 1 88.12 -8.07 59.78
C MET A 1 87.97 -8.29 58.30
N LEU A 2 87.02 -9.09 57.82
CA LEU A 2 86.52 -9.16 56.40
C LEU A 2 85.42 -10.19 56.34
N GLU A 3 84.20 -9.85 56.80
CA GLU A 3 83.03 -10.74 56.61
C GLU A 3 81.71 -10.02 56.61
N ASN A 4 81.56 -8.94 55.81
CA ASN A 4 80.29 -8.22 55.73
C ASN A 4 79.86 -7.75 54.33
N GLY A 5 80.63 -8.08 53.25
CA GLY A 5 80.31 -7.59 51.89
C GLY A 5 79.47 -8.52 51.03
N SER A 6 79.37 -9.79 51.31
CA SER A 6 78.74 -10.80 50.42
C SER A 6 77.26 -11.06 50.71
N LYS A 7 76.77 -10.86 51.94
CA LYS A 7 75.35 -11.11 52.31
C LYS A 7 74.39 -10.09 51.76
N ILE A 8 74.78 -8.82 51.63
CA ILE A 8 73.92 -7.75 51.19
C ILE A 8 73.62 -7.84 49.69
N LYS A 9 74.57 -8.26 48.84
CA LYS A 9 74.36 -8.45 47.41
C LYS A 9 73.41 -9.56 47.03
N LEU A 10 73.40 -10.62 47.80
CA LEU A 10 72.58 -11.82 47.58
C LEU A 10 71.07 -11.46 47.86
N ASP A 11 70.84 -10.63 48.85
CA ASP A 11 69.48 -10.24 49.28
C ASP A 11 68.82 -9.30 48.28
N GLU A 12 69.54 -8.34 47.70
CA GLU A 12 69.03 -7.46 46.68
C GLU A 12 68.67 -8.18 45.36
N THR A 13 69.44 -9.15 44.93
CA THR A 13 69.18 -9.92 43.72
C THR A 13 67.97 -10.83 43.93
N PHE A 14 67.79 -11.40 45.09
CA PHE A 14 66.63 -12.21 45.46
C PHE A 14 65.36 -11.39 45.53
N LEU A 15 65.43 -10.19 46.13
CA LEU A 15 64.28 -9.25 46.17
C LEU A 15 63.90 -8.69 44.79
N ARG A 16 64.87 -8.46 43.90
CA ARG A 16 64.61 -8.04 42.51
C ARG A 16 63.91 -9.17 41.74
N LYS A 17 64.35 -10.43 41.86
CA LYS A 17 63.75 -11.58 41.24
C LYS A 17 62.32 -11.79 41.72
N LYS A 18 62.06 -11.73 43.04
CA LYS A 18 60.74 -11.89 43.64
C LYS A 18 59.78 -10.75 43.22
N ARG A 19 60.25 -9.49 43.01
CA ARG A 19 59.45 -8.40 42.47
C ARG A 19 59.14 -8.56 40.97
N SER A 20 60.06 -9.12 40.19
CA SER A 20 59.88 -9.43 38.78
C SER A 20 58.82 -10.53 38.59
N ASP A 21 58.92 -11.62 39.39
CA ASP A 21 57.98 -12.71 39.34
C ASP A 21 56.56 -12.34 39.79
N ALA A 22 56.48 -11.45 40.81
CA ALA A 22 55.17 -10.91 41.25
C ALA A 22 54.54 -9.98 40.24
N LYS A 23 55.31 -9.15 39.49
CA LYS A 23 54.80 -8.32 38.40
C LYS A 23 54.33 -9.15 37.21
N SER A 24 55.09 -10.22 36.83
CA SER A 24 54.70 -11.11 35.75
C SER A 24 53.42 -11.91 36.11
N ALA A 25 53.31 -12.39 37.35
CA ALA A 25 52.13 -13.10 37.82
C ALA A 25 50.84 -12.22 37.84
N SER A 26 50.99 -10.91 38.17
CA SER A 26 49.87 -9.96 38.14
C SER A 26 49.41 -9.65 36.71
N LEU A 27 50.35 -9.51 35.77
CA LEU A 27 50.03 -9.32 34.35
C LEU A 27 49.32 -10.56 33.76
N PHE A 28 49.78 -11.76 34.06
CA PHE A 28 49.15 -13.02 33.62
C PHE A 28 47.74 -13.21 34.20
N LYS A 29 47.48 -12.72 35.41
CA LYS A 29 46.15 -12.76 36.01
C LYS A 29 45.17 -11.77 35.29
N GLY A 30 45.64 -10.59 34.89
CA GLY A 30 44.90 -9.64 34.10
C GLY A 30 44.57 -10.18 32.71
N PHE A 31 45.51 -10.85 32.05
CA PHE A 31 45.25 -11.48 30.74
C PHE A 31 44.23 -12.62 30.81
N LYS A 32 44.25 -13.46 31.85
CA LYS A 32 43.22 -14.51 32.01
C LYS A 32 41.80 -13.91 32.09
N ASN A 33 41.57 -12.86 32.86
CA ASN A 33 40.27 -12.19 32.94
C ASN A 33 39.84 -11.57 31.61
N LEU A 34 40.81 -11.05 30.82
CA LEU A 34 40.53 -10.51 29.49
C LEU A 34 40.10 -11.63 28.52
N TYR A 35 40.72 -12.80 28.53
CA TYR A 35 40.33 -13.96 27.72
C TYR A 35 38.93 -14.48 28.08
N TYR A 36 38.55 -14.50 29.36
CA TYR A 36 37.20 -14.85 29.80
C TYR A 36 36.19 -13.81 29.30
N LEU A 37 36.50 -12.53 29.39
CA LEU A 37 35.61 -11.45 28.89
C LEU A 37 35.41 -11.56 27.37
N ILE A 38 36.49 -11.77 26.61
CA ILE A 38 36.42 -11.99 25.16
C ILE A 38 35.58 -13.23 24.84
N GLY A 39 35.77 -14.33 25.57
CA GLY A 39 34.98 -15.56 25.39
C GLY A 39 33.48 -15.35 25.61
N ILE A 40 33.09 -14.60 26.65
CA ILE A 40 31.70 -14.26 26.95
C ILE A 40 31.11 -13.39 25.83
N ILE A 41 31.82 -12.35 25.40
CA ILE A 41 31.39 -11.48 24.32
C ILE A 41 31.22 -12.25 23.01
N THR A 42 32.18 -13.09 22.66
CA THR A 42 32.12 -13.94 21.46
C THR A 42 30.94 -14.92 21.53
N GLY A 43 30.73 -15.57 22.66
CA GLY A 43 29.58 -16.45 22.89
C GLY A 43 28.25 -15.72 22.74
N PHE A 44 28.13 -14.50 23.28
CA PHE A 44 26.95 -13.67 23.14
C PHE A 44 26.71 -13.25 21.68
N ILE A 45 27.76 -12.86 20.95
CA ILE A 45 27.64 -12.52 19.52
C ILE A 45 27.15 -13.73 18.71
N ILE A 46 27.68 -14.93 18.98
CA ILE A 46 27.23 -16.15 18.30
C ILE A 46 25.76 -16.44 18.59
N LEU A 47 25.31 -16.29 19.83
CA LEU A 47 23.90 -16.45 20.20
C LEU A 47 23.00 -15.44 19.48
N CYS A 48 23.41 -14.17 19.42
CA CYS A 48 22.71 -13.14 18.67
C CYS A 48 22.62 -13.49 17.17
N LEU A 49 23.73 -13.91 16.57
CA LEU A 49 23.75 -14.32 15.16
C LEU A 49 22.82 -15.52 14.92
N MET A 50 22.82 -16.52 15.77
CA MET A 50 21.92 -17.67 15.67
C MET A 50 20.45 -17.22 15.74
N PHE A 51 20.11 -16.29 16.64
CA PHE A 51 18.76 -15.75 16.74
C PHE A 51 18.36 -14.99 15.48
N PHE A 52 19.19 -14.04 15.00
CA PHE A 52 18.88 -13.24 13.82
C PHE A 52 18.90 -14.02 12.51
N LEU A 53 19.67 -15.10 12.41
CA LEU A 53 19.64 -15.99 11.25
C LEU A 53 18.48 -17.00 11.30
N SER A 54 17.93 -17.24 12.47
CA SER A 54 16.78 -18.15 12.65
C SER A 54 15.49 -17.56 12.11
N SER A 55 14.54 -18.42 11.71
CA SER A 55 13.17 -18.05 11.33
C SER A 55 12.39 -17.36 12.46
N TYR A 56 12.79 -17.53 13.72
CA TYR A 56 12.20 -16.85 14.88
C TYR A 56 12.34 -15.32 14.87
N SER A 57 13.21 -14.77 14.02
CA SER A 57 13.35 -13.31 13.86
C SER A 57 12.63 -12.77 12.62
N ASN A 58 11.93 -13.61 11.86
CA ASN A 58 11.19 -13.22 10.67
C ASN A 58 9.91 -12.46 11.04
N ILE A 59 9.31 -11.81 10.04
CA ILE A 59 7.94 -11.30 10.13
C ILE A 59 7.02 -12.50 10.26
N TYR A 60 6.16 -12.49 11.29
CA TYR A 60 5.18 -13.53 11.53
C TYR A 60 3.96 -13.40 10.61
N HIS A 61 3.47 -12.17 10.44
CA HIS A 61 2.32 -11.88 9.61
C HIS A 61 2.35 -10.43 9.12
N ILE A 62 1.78 -10.20 7.92
CA ILE A 62 1.58 -8.87 7.35
C ILE A 62 0.07 -8.66 7.20
N SER A 63 -0.50 -7.74 7.97
CA SER A 63 -1.91 -7.37 7.86
C SER A 63 -2.07 -6.12 6.99
N VAL A 64 -3.12 -6.10 6.16
CA VAL A 64 -3.44 -4.98 5.28
C VAL A 64 -4.78 -4.40 5.68
N LYS A 65 -4.90 -3.06 5.66
CA LYS A 65 -6.11 -2.31 5.95
C LYS A 65 -6.30 -1.17 4.96
N GLY A 66 -7.56 -0.82 4.69
CA GLY A 66 -7.90 0.34 3.87
C GLY A 66 -7.85 0.10 2.36
N ASN A 67 -7.46 -1.10 1.91
CA ASN A 67 -7.55 -1.48 0.52
C ASN A 67 -9.01 -1.79 0.14
N TYR A 68 -9.38 -1.39 -1.06
CA TYR A 68 -10.71 -1.59 -1.62
C TYR A 68 -10.67 -2.33 -2.97
N TYR A 69 -9.88 -1.83 -3.91
CA TYR A 69 -9.72 -2.42 -5.24
C TYR A 69 -8.63 -3.48 -5.27
N LEU A 70 -7.47 -3.15 -4.68
CA LEU A 70 -6.34 -4.07 -4.63
C LEU A 70 -6.58 -5.19 -3.62
N SER A 71 -6.09 -6.38 -3.93
CA SER A 71 -6.05 -7.47 -2.95
C SER A 71 -4.94 -7.25 -1.92
N ASP A 72 -5.08 -7.85 -0.73
CA ASP A 72 -4.03 -7.81 0.31
C ASP A 72 -2.68 -8.27 -0.26
N SER A 73 -2.70 -9.32 -1.09
CA SER A 73 -1.50 -9.86 -1.72
C SER A 73 -0.82 -8.86 -2.66
N ASP A 74 -1.59 -8.03 -3.38
CA ASP A 74 -1.03 -6.99 -4.26
C ASP A 74 -0.45 -5.84 -3.44
N VAL A 75 -1.12 -5.43 -2.37
CA VAL A 75 -0.61 -4.41 -1.44
C VAL A 75 0.70 -4.87 -0.80
N ILE A 76 0.75 -6.11 -0.29
CA ILE A 76 1.97 -6.70 0.26
C ILE A 76 3.08 -6.74 -0.79
N LYS A 77 2.79 -7.17 -2.01
CA LYS A 77 3.75 -7.19 -3.12
C LYS A 77 4.29 -5.79 -3.44
N LEU A 78 3.43 -4.77 -3.45
CA LEU A 78 3.82 -3.39 -3.69
C LEU A 78 4.68 -2.81 -2.55
N SER A 79 4.46 -3.26 -1.32
CA SER A 79 5.29 -2.88 -0.17
C SER A 79 6.72 -3.43 -0.29
N GLY A 80 6.88 -4.55 -1.01
CA GLY A 80 8.11 -5.31 -1.13
C GLY A 80 8.52 -6.01 0.15
N LEU A 81 7.57 -6.22 1.07
CA LEU A 81 7.74 -7.00 2.29
C LEU A 81 7.35 -8.45 2.05
N THR A 82 8.02 -9.34 2.77
CA THR A 82 7.70 -10.77 2.79
C THR A 82 7.78 -11.29 4.22
N GLU A 83 7.09 -12.38 4.51
CA GLU A 83 7.19 -13.07 5.82
C GLU A 83 8.58 -13.66 6.08
N ASN A 84 9.43 -13.77 5.05
CA ASN A 84 10.82 -14.20 5.21
C ASN A 84 11.77 -13.07 5.64
N ASP A 85 11.32 -11.83 5.57
CA ASP A 85 12.13 -10.68 5.99
C ASP A 85 12.33 -10.66 7.50
N LYS A 86 13.50 -10.17 7.93
CA LYS A 86 13.81 -10.04 9.35
C LYS A 86 13.08 -8.87 9.96
N TYR A 87 12.13 -9.13 10.87
CA TYR A 87 11.28 -8.11 11.48
C TYR A 87 12.09 -6.94 12.07
N PHE A 88 13.17 -7.21 12.80
CA PHE A 88 13.98 -6.16 13.44
C PHE A 88 14.72 -5.28 12.45
N PHE A 89 15.14 -5.83 11.30
CA PHE A 89 15.90 -5.10 10.27
C PHE A 89 15.02 -4.51 9.18
N THR A 90 13.73 -4.87 9.13
CA THR A 90 12.78 -4.32 8.18
C THR A 90 12.56 -2.84 8.45
N SER A 91 12.71 -2.01 7.41
CA SER A 91 12.45 -0.58 7.46
C SER A 91 11.06 -0.27 6.95
N THR A 92 10.14 0.09 7.84
CA THR A 92 8.77 0.50 7.48
C THR A 92 8.77 1.73 6.58
N HIS A 93 9.63 2.70 6.87
CA HIS A 93 9.77 3.92 6.06
C HIS A 93 10.18 3.63 4.61
N MET A 94 11.05 2.65 4.36
CA MET A 94 11.40 2.28 2.98
C MET A 94 10.23 1.65 2.24
N SER A 95 9.41 0.86 2.92
CA SER A 95 8.20 0.26 2.36
C SER A 95 7.16 1.33 2.05
N GLU A 96 6.88 2.25 2.97
CA GLU A 96 5.99 3.41 2.73
C GLU A 96 6.44 4.20 1.50
N LYS A 97 7.72 4.58 1.46
CA LYS A 97 8.28 5.36 0.34
C LYS A 97 8.22 4.60 -0.99
N ARG A 98 8.33 3.27 -0.98
CA ARG A 98 8.17 2.43 -2.17
C ARG A 98 6.72 2.45 -2.63
N MET A 99 5.78 2.24 -1.71
CA MET A 99 4.35 2.19 -2.01
C MET A 99 3.82 3.53 -2.50
N LEU A 100 4.25 4.66 -1.91
CA LEU A 100 3.87 6.02 -2.36
C LEU A 100 4.36 6.37 -3.77
N LYS A 101 5.32 5.63 -4.33
CA LYS A 101 5.69 5.75 -5.75
C LYS A 101 4.71 5.03 -6.67
N SER A 102 3.92 4.12 -6.12
CA SER A 102 2.89 3.43 -6.88
C SER A 102 1.73 4.40 -7.20
N PRO A 103 1.18 4.34 -8.41
CA PRO A 103 0.06 5.20 -8.80
C PRO A 103 -1.24 4.91 -8.05
N TYR A 104 -1.33 3.78 -7.33
CA TYR A 104 -2.57 3.32 -6.69
C TYR A 104 -2.88 3.97 -5.35
N PHE A 105 -1.92 4.59 -4.67
CA PHE A 105 -2.09 5.09 -3.31
C PHE A 105 -2.02 6.61 -3.21
N ASP A 106 -2.91 7.18 -2.40
CA ASP A 106 -2.83 8.57 -1.95
C ASP A 106 -2.03 8.69 -0.66
N ASP A 107 -2.18 7.73 0.25
CA ASP A 107 -1.43 7.67 1.50
C ASP A 107 -1.14 6.23 1.91
N VAL A 108 -0.04 6.05 2.63
CA VAL A 108 0.42 4.75 3.12
C VAL A 108 1.08 4.91 4.48
N SER A 109 0.70 4.08 5.42
CA SER A 109 1.33 3.95 6.73
C SER A 109 1.73 2.51 6.99
N VAL A 110 2.98 2.26 7.35
CA VAL A 110 3.48 0.93 7.69
C VAL A 110 4.01 0.93 9.11
N LYS A 111 3.41 0.12 9.98
CA LYS A 111 3.72 0.07 11.41
C LYS A 111 4.19 -1.32 11.82
N LYS A 112 5.15 -1.36 12.72
CA LYS A 112 5.52 -2.58 13.44
C LYS A 112 4.61 -2.70 14.66
N LEU A 113 3.92 -3.82 14.77
CA LEU A 113 3.12 -4.18 15.94
C LEU A 113 3.85 -5.24 16.78
N ASP A 114 3.29 -5.56 17.95
CA ASP A 114 3.80 -6.66 18.76
C ASP A 114 3.71 -8.01 18.01
N ASP A 115 4.33 -9.04 18.54
CA ASP A 115 4.32 -10.40 17.99
C ASP A 115 4.85 -10.50 16.54
N GLN A 116 5.79 -9.61 16.14
CA GLN A 116 6.43 -9.59 14.82
C GLN A 116 5.43 -9.39 13.66
N VAL A 117 4.33 -8.72 13.92
CA VAL A 117 3.34 -8.35 12.92
C VAL A 117 3.71 -6.99 12.31
N ILE A 118 3.55 -6.87 10.98
CA ILE A 118 3.59 -5.58 10.29
C ILE A 118 2.19 -5.26 9.80
N GLU A 119 1.70 -4.09 10.15
CA GLU A 119 0.44 -3.54 9.65
C GLU A 119 0.73 -2.53 8.56
N ILE A 120 0.08 -2.73 7.40
CA ILE A 120 0.09 -1.82 6.26
C ILE A 120 -1.31 -1.22 6.17
N GLU A 121 -1.42 0.07 6.40
CA GLU A 121 -2.65 0.83 6.23
C GLU A 121 -2.52 1.71 4.99
N VAL A 122 -3.44 1.56 4.04
CA VAL A 122 -3.41 2.28 2.76
C VAL A 122 -4.66 3.09 2.56
N SER A 123 -4.52 4.21 1.85
CA SER A 123 -5.60 4.95 1.23
C SER A 123 -5.44 4.84 -0.28
N GLU A 124 -6.31 4.07 -0.93
CA GLU A 124 -6.26 3.91 -2.37
C GLU A 124 -6.79 5.16 -3.08
N LYS A 125 -6.17 5.51 -4.20
CA LYS A 125 -6.72 6.51 -5.12
C LYS A 125 -8.01 6.00 -5.70
N LYS A 126 -8.99 6.89 -5.77
CA LYS A 126 -10.31 6.59 -6.34
C LYS A 126 -10.17 6.25 -7.82
N GLN A 127 -10.44 4.99 -8.14
CA GLN A 127 -10.47 4.46 -9.51
C GLN A 127 -11.85 4.69 -10.08
N ILE A 128 -11.95 5.24 -11.29
CA ILE A 128 -13.23 5.62 -11.90
C ILE A 128 -13.67 4.59 -12.92
N ALA A 129 -12.78 4.26 -13.86
CA ALA A 129 -13.12 3.43 -15.01
C ALA A 129 -11.84 2.83 -15.61
N TYR A 130 -12.00 1.92 -16.55
CA TYR A 130 -10.95 1.60 -17.50
C TYR A 130 -11.38 2.10 -18.90
N THR A 131 -10.39 2.38 -19.74
CA THR A 131 -10.62 2.76 -21.14
C THR A 131 -9.61 2.08 -22.04
N THR A 132 -10.03 1.82 -23.27
CA THR A 132 -9.14 1.26 -24.31
C THR A 132 -8.78 2.33 -25.31
N ILE A 133 -7.49 2.61 -25.46
CA ILE A 133 -6.95 3.61 -26.40
C ILE A 133 -6.05 2.86 -27.40
N GLY A 134 -6.55 2.68 -28.61
CA GLY A 134 -5.82 1.95 -29.64
C GLY A 134 -5.60 0.48 -29.27
N SER A 135 -4.37 0.11 -28.91
CA SER A 135 -3.99 -1.27 -28.60
C SER A 135 -3.75 -1.53 -27.10
N TYR A 136 -3.87 -0.55 -26.24
CA TYR A 136 -3.66 -0.70 -24.81
C TYR A 136 -4.90 -0.26 -24.02
N THR A 137 -5.07 -0.84 -22.87
CA THR A 137 -6.14 -0.52 -21.93
C THR A 137 -5.53 0.04 -20.65
N GLU A 138 -6.12 1.08 -20.12
CA GLU A 138 -5.65 1.73 -18.89
C GLU A 138 -6.76 1.95 -17.88
N ILE A 139 -6.43 1.89 -16.59
CA ILE A 139 -7.29 2.32 -15.49
C ILE A 139 -7.11 3.81 -15.29
N ILE A 140 -8.20 4.53 -15.12
CA ILE A 140 -8.23 5.97 -14.93
C ILE A 140 -8.62 6.29 -13.49
N PHE A 141 -7.84 7.17 -12.86
CA PHE A 141 -8.09 7.66 -11.51
C PHE A 141 -8.77 9.05 -11.54
N VAL A 142 -9.47 9.38 -10.47
CA VAL A 142 -10.20 10.65 -10.32
C VAL A 142 -9.32 11.90 -10.50
N ASN A 143 -8.02 11.79 -10.24
CA ASN A 143 -7.05 12.87 -10.41
C ASN A 143 -6.52 13.01 -11.84
N GLY A 144 -7.02 12.21 -12.80
CA GLY A 144 -6.59 12.20 -14.20
C GLY A 144 -5.31 11.42 -14.49
N THR A 145 -4.71 10.77 -13.49
CA THR A 145 -3.62 9.82 -13.75
C THR A 145 -4.18 8.49 -14.24
N SER A 146 -3.39 7.73 -14.99
CA SER A 146 -3.79 6.41 -15.46
C SER A 146 -2.69 5.37 -15.25
N VAL A 147 -3.06 4.11 -15.31
CA VAL A 147 -2.17 2.95 -15.21
C VAL A 147 -2.54 1.94 -16.28
N GLU A 148 -1.57 1.57 -17.09
CA GLU A 148 -1.75 0.54 -18.10
C GLU A 148 -2.08 -0.82 -17.47
N LEU A 149 -3.06 -1.51 -18.05
CA LEU A 149 -3.43 -2.86 -17.67
C LEU A 149 -2.41 -3.88 -18.18
N ASN A 150 -2.05 -4.78 -17.26
CA ASN A 150 -1.16 -5.91 -17.54
C ASN A 150 -1.67 -7.15 -16.81
N ASP A 151 -0.97 -8.27 -16.94
CA ASP A 151 -1.40 -9.53 -16.33
C ASP A 151 -1.55 -9.49 -14.80
N SER A 152 -0.87 -8.58 -14.12
CA SER A 152 -0.94 -8.47 -12.65
C SER A 152 -2.12 -7.65 -12.14
N ASN A 153 -2.68 -6.75 -12.94
CA ASN A 153 -3.76 -5.85 -12.53
C ASN A 153 -5.04 -5.95 -13.40
N LYS A 154 -5.06 -6.80 -14.43
CA LYS A 154 -6.22 -6.96 -15.34
C LYS A 154 -7.53 -7.37 -14.63
N TYR A 155 -7.43 -8.00 -13.46
CA TYR A 155 -8.62 -8.35 -12.67
C TYR A 155 -9.42 -7.14 -12.22
N LEU A 156 -8.80 -5.93 -12.18
CA LEU A 156 -9.48 -4.69 -11.82
C LEU A 156 -10.56 -4.28 -12.83
N MET A 157 -10.45 -4.72 -14.11
CA MET A 157 -11.51 -4.47 -15.11
C MET A 157 -12.87 -5.01 -14.65
N SER A 158 -12.91 -6.14 -13.96
CA SER A 158 -14.19 -6.70 -13.47
C SER A 158 -14.84 -5.88 -12.36
N LYS A 159 -14.11 -4.96 -11.77
CA LYS A 159 -14.56 -4.09 -10.67
C LYS A 159 -14.91 -2.68 -11.12
N LEU A 160 -14.50 -2.29 -12.32
CA LEU A 160 -14.60 -0.93 -12.84
C LEU A 160 -15.47 -0.88 -14.07
N PRO A 161 -16.21 0.22 -14.30
CA PRO A 161 -16.93 0.45 -15.55
C PRO A 161 -15.97 0.67 -16.74
N GLU A 162 -16.40 0.33 -17.94
CA GLU A 162 -15.75 0.73 -19.16
C GLU A 162 -16.13 2.17 -19.50
N MET A 163 -15.16 2.98 -19.93
CA MET A 163 -15.39 4.37 -20.35
C MET A 163 -15.00 4.55 -21.82
N THR A 164 -15.93 4.99 -22.67
CA THR A 164 -15.71 5.10 -24.11
C THR A 164 -16.17 6.43 -24.71
N GLY A 165 -15.59 6.79 -25.84
CA GLY A 165 -16.02 7.93 -26.67
C GLY A 165 -15.51 9.30 -26.24
N PHE A 166 -14.70 9.42 -25.19
CA PHE A 166 -14.17 10.69 -24.69
C PHE A 166 -12.80 11.01 -25.29
N THR A 167 -12.57 12.27 -25.63
CA THR A 167 -11.23 12.79 -25.90
C THR A 167 -10.50 13.06 -24.59
N SER A 168 -9.16 13.15 -24.62
CA SER A 168 -8.35 13.43 -23.43
C SER A 168 -8.73 14.75 -22.72
N GLU A 169 -9.19 15.75 -23.46
CA GLU A 169 -9.64 17.04 -22.91
C GLU A 169 -10.99 16.89 -22.19
N GLN A 170 -11.94 16.20 -22.81
CA GLN A 170 -13.26 15.91 -22.23
C GLN A 170 -13.13 15.04 -20.97
N LEU A 171 -12.25 14.05 -21.02
CA LEU A 171 -11.99 13.14 -19.91
C LEU A 171 -11.63 13.90 -18.62
N ASN A 172 -10.76 14.90 -18.69
CA ASN A 172 -10.40 15.71 -17.53
C ASN A 172 -11.59 16.45 -16.90
N THR A 173 -12.56 16.86 -17.71
CA THR A 173 -13.78 17.50 -17.21
C THR A 173 -14.72 16.50 -16.54
N VAL A 174 -14.93 15.36 -17.17
CA VAL A 174 -15.75 14.26 -16.66
C VAL A 174 -15.20 13.73 -15.33
N LEU A 175 -13.88 13.50 -15.23
CA LEU A 175 -13.26 13.00 -14.01
C LEU A 175 -13.45 13.93 -12.79
N ARG A 176 -13.49 15.25 -13.00
CA ARG A 176 -13.80 16.18 -11.90
C ARG A 176 -15.21 15.98 -11.34
N GLY A 177 -16.17 15.66 -12.22
CA GLY A 177 -17.54 15.31 -11.79
C GLY A 177 -17.59 14.06 -10.91
N PHE A 178 -16.78 13.06 -11.21
CA PHE A 178 -16.70 11.83 -10.42
C PHE A 178 -16.06 11.99 -9.03
N LYS A 179 -15.39 13.10 -8.76
CA LYS A 179 -14.75 13.35 -7.47
C LYS A 179 -15.71 13.24 -6.28
N ASN A 180 -16.92 13.73 -6.44
CA ASN A 180 -17.91 13.85 -5.37
C ASN A 180 -18.95 12.71 -5.37
N ILE A 181 -18.90 11.79 -6.33
CA ILE A 181 -19.83 10.66 -6.40
C ILE A 181 -19.39 9.60 -5.39
N ASP A 182 -20.35 8.99 -4.70
CA ASP A 182 -20.08 7.89 -3.80
C ASP A 182 -19.47 6.70 -4.53
N GLN A 183 -18.47 6.06 -3.90
CA GLN A 183 -17.83 4.88 -4.48
C GLN A 183 -18.83 3.74 -4.73
N LYS A 184 -19.84 3.63 -3.86
CA LYS A 184 -20.93 2.67 -4.01
C LYS A 184 -21.69 2.87 -5.33
N THR A 185 -21.98 4.12 -5.70
CA THR A 185 -22.63 4.48 -6.96
C THR A 185 -21.76 4.08 -8.17
N ILE A 186 -20.45 4.42 -8.12
CA ILE A 186 -19.51 4.05 -9.21
C ILE A 186 -19.46 2.54 -9.42
N ASN A 187 -19.49 1.79 -8.34
CA ASN A 187 -19.43 0.32 -8.41
C ASN A 187 -20.65 -0.33 -9.06
N GLU A 188 -21.76 0.35 -9.11
CA GLU A 188 -22.97 -0.12 -9.79
C GLU A 188 -23.03 0.26 -11.27
N ILE A 189 -22.06 1.03 -11.75
CA ILE A 189 -21.94 1.39 -13.16
C ILE A 189 -21.28 0.22 -13.90
N SER A 190 -21.82 -0.13 -15.06
CA SER A 190 -21.22 -1.09 -16.01
C SER A 190 -20.41 -0.38 -17.08
N GLU A 191 -20.99 0.67 -17.69
CA GLU A 191 -20.38 1.40 -18.79
C GLU A 191 -20.67 2.91 -18.69
N ILE A 192 -19.73 3.72 -19.17
CA ILE A 192 -19.84 5.17 -19.26
C ILE A 192 -19.51 5.58 -20.69
N ASN A 193 -20.51 5.94 -21.45
CA ASN A 193 -20.37 6.27 -22.86
C ASN A 193 -20.58 7.77 -23.07
N ARG A 194 -19.74 8.37 -23.92
CA ARG A 194 -20.06 9.73 -24.38
C ARG A 194 -21.36 9.69 -25.18
N TYR A 195 -22.26 10.60 -24.86
CA TYR A 195 -23.51 10.76 -25.56
C TYR A 195 -23.72 12.24 -25.91
N SER A 196 -24.52 12.54 -26.95
CA SER A 196 -24.90 13.90 -27.29
C SER A 196 -26.35 13.94 -27.69
N PHE A 197 -27.10 14.84 -27.07
CA PHE A 197 -28.40 15.21 -27.56
C PHE A 197 -28.28 16.42 -28.49
N SER A 198 -29.30 16.67 -29.32
CA SER A 198 -29.33 17.84 -30.21
C SER A 198 -29.27 19.17 -29.48
N TYR A 199 -29.64 19.20 -28.21
CA TYR A 199 -29.67 20.36 -27.34
C TYR A 199 -28.52 20.45 -26.34
N ASP A 200 -27.79 19.35 -26.11
CA ASP A 200 -26.64 19.31 -25.22
C ASP A 200 -25.62 18.25 -25.68
N GLU A 201 -24.43 18.73 -26.05
CA GLU A 201 -23.32 17.86 -26.49
C GLU A 201 -22.50 17.28 -25.31
N ASN A 202 -22.73 17.76 -24.09
CA ASN A 202 -21.97 17.40 -22.90
C ASN A 202 -22.69 16.35 -22.02
N MET A 203 -23.39 15.46 -22.69
CA MET A 203 -24.10 14.38 -22.02
C MET A 203 -23.29 13.07 -21.99
N MET A 204 -23.66 12.22 -21.08
CA MET A 204 -23.18 10.84 -20.98
C MET A 204 -24.35 9.90 -20.85
N GLU A 205 -24.18 8.75 -21.43
CA GLU A 205 -24.97 7.55 -21.18
C GLU A 205 -24.22 6.70 -20.15
N VAL A 206 -24.83 6.44 -19.02
CA VAL A 206 -24.28 5.63 -17.94
C VAL A 206 -25.14 4.41 -17.78
N ILE A 207 -24.61 3.24 -18.19
CA ILE A 207 -25.29 1.96 -18.10
C ILE A 207 -25.01 1.36 -16.72
N MET A 208 -26.06 1.10 -15.97
CA MET A 208 -25.99 0.51 -14.64
C MET A 208 -25.94 -1.03 -14.72
N LYS A 209 -25.37 -1.69 -13.71
CA LYS A 209 -25.26 -3.16 -13.67
C LYS A 209 -26.60 -3.90 -13.66
N ASP A 210 -27.66 -3.25 -13.22
CA ASP A 210 -29.03 -3.79 -13.27
C ASP A 210 -29.72 -3.61 -14.63
N GLY A 211 -29.03 -3.00 -15.60
CA GLY A 211 -29.49 -2.79 -16.96
C GLY A 211 -30.25 -1.48 -17.20
N ASN A 212 -30.48 -0.66 -16.17
CA ASN A 212 -31.02 0.68 -16.34
C ASN A 212 -29.98 1.62 -16.98
N ILE A 213 -30.44 2.68 -17.65
CA ILE A 213 -29.56 3.64 -18.32
C ILE A 213 -29.83 5.03 -17.77
N CYS A 214 -28.79 5.71 -17.33
CA CYS A 214 -28.87 7.10 -16.88
C CYS A 214 -28.25 8.03 -17.93
N PHE A 215 -28.99 9.08 -18.32
CA PHE A 215 -28.47 10.19 -19.10
C PHE A 215 -28.21 11.36 -18.16
N VAL A 216 -26.97 11.82 -18.13
CA VAL A 216 -26.56 12.90 -17.23
C VAL A 216 -25.52 13.80 -17.90
N SER A 217 -25.55 15.10 -17.60
CA SER A 217 -24.50 16.01 -18.06
C SER A 217 -23.19 15.79 -17.32
N TRP A 218 -22.06 16.18 -17.92
CA TRP A 218 -20.74 16.05 -17.28
C TRP A 218 -20.63 16.85 -15.97
N THR A 219 -21.39 17.93 -15.87
CA THR A 219 -21.44 18.79 -14.67
C THR A 219 -22.41 18.26 -13.62
N GLY A 220 -23.47 17.58 -14.06
CA GLY A 220 -24.50 16.99 -13.19
C GLY A 220 -24.23 15.60 -12.65
N LEU A 221 -23.02 15.07 -12.80
CA LEU A 221 -22.67 13.70 -12.44
C LEU A 221 -23.00 13.31 -10.99
N SER A 222 -22.97 14.26 -10.05
CA SER A 222 -23.38 14.02 -8.65
C SER A 222 -24.84 13.58 -8.50
N MET A 223 -25.67 13.82 -9.52
CA MET A 223 -27.04 13.34 -9.54
C MET A 223 -27.15 11.81 -9.59
N LEU A 224 -26.09 11.10 -10.04
CA LEU A 224 -26.04 9.64 -10.00
C LEU A 224 -26.19 9.06 -8.60
N ASP A 225 -25.82 9.79 -7.54
CA ASP A 225 -26.00 9.33 -6.16
C ASP A 225 -27.49 9.22 -5.77
N LYS A 226 -28.40 9.83 -6.56
CA LYS A 226 -29.85 9.69 -6.39
C LYS A 226 -30.42 8.43 -7.08
N TYR A 227 -29.61 7.73 -7.85
CA TYR A 227 -30.03 6.57 -8.63
C TYR A 227 -30.88 5.58 -7.80
N TYR A 228 -30.37 5.17 -6.66
CA TYR A 228 -31.07 4.22 -5.79
C TYR A 228 -32.42 4.74 -5.29
N SER A 229 -32.53 6.01 -4.97
CA SER A 229 -33.78 6.62 -4.51
C SER A 229 -34.83 6.69 -5.64
N ILE A 230 -34.37 6.85 -6.87
CA ILE A 230 -35.25 6.87 -8.05
C ILE A 230 -35.73 5.44 -8.32
N VAL A 231 -34.81 4.49 -8.47
CA VAL A 231 -35.12 3.10 -8.84
C VAL A 231 -35.98 2.41 -7.77
N SER A 232 -35.76 2.69 -6.49
CA SER A 232 -36.56 2.10 -5.40
C SER A 232 -38.03 2.54 -5.42
N GLY A 233 -38.35 3.63 -6.10
CA GLY A 233 -39.72 4.13 -6.29
C GLY A 233 -40.41 3.64 -7.57
N LEU A 234 -39.70 2.88 -8.44
CA LEU A 234 -40.25 2.39 -9.70
C LEU A 234 -41.05 1.11 -9.51
N ASP A 235 -42.05 0.93 -10.39
CA ASP A 235 -42.78 -0.34 -10.48
C ASP A 235 -41.87 -1.38 -11.15
N THR A 236 -41.66 -2.49 -10.48
CA THR A 236 -40.82 -3.62 -10.96
C THR A 236 -41.31 -4.25 -12.27
N SER A 237 -42.56 -3.96 -12.67
CA SER A 237 -43.13 -4.41 -13.94
C SER A 237 -42.61 -3.62 -15.16
N MET A 238 -41.96 -2.48 -14.98
CA MET A 238 -41.51 -1.62 -16.10
C MET A 238 -40.28 -2.18 -16.85
N GLY A 239 -39.61 -3.19 -16.33
CA GLY A 239 -38.34 -3.68 -16.88
C GLY A 239 -37.23 -2.62 -16.75
N ASN A 240 -36.26 -2.63 -17.67
CA ASN A 240 -35.18 -1.64 -17.68
C ASN A 240 -35.69 -0.29 -18.18
N VAL A 241 -35.26 0.77 -17.53
CA VAL A 241 -35.73 2.14 -17.82
C VAL A 241 -34.55 3.07 -18.18
N CYS A 242 -34.91 4.13 -18.88
CA CYS A 242 -34.04 5.27 -19.14
C CYS A 242 -34.36 6.42 -18.15
N ILE A 243 -33.35 6.86 -17.42
CA ILE A 243 -33.42 7.88 -16.37
C ILE A 243 -32.65 9.11 -16.86
N TYR A 244 -33.35 10.22 -17.03
CA TYR A 244 -32.75 11.49 -17.43
C TYR A 244 -32.55 12.36 -16.19
N LEU A 245 -31.31 12.61 -15.82
CA LEU A 245 -30.95 13.37 -14.62
C LEU A 245 -30.66 14.82 -14.98
N ASP A 246 -31.41 15.74 -14.38
CA ASP A 246 -31.28 17.18 -14.58
C ASP A 246 -30.76 17.85 -13.30
N GLU A 247 -29.56 18.40 -13.37
CA GLU A 247 -28.94 19.12 -12.26
C GLU A 247 -29.61 20.47 -11.95
N LEU A 248 -30.17 21.14 -12.96
CA LEU A 248 -30.77 22.45 -12.80
C LEU A 248 -32.05 22.40 -11.96
N THR A 249 -32.86 21.38 -12.22
CA THR A 249 -34.10 21.14 -11.47
C THR A 249 -33.91 20.22 -10.27
N ASN A 250 -32.69 19.65 -10.14
CA ASN A 250 -32.35 18.66 -9.13
C ASN A 250 -33.34 17.46 -9.11
N SER A 251 -33.80 17.04 -10.28
CA SER A 251 -34.81 15.99 -10.48
C SER A 251 -34.38 14.97 -11.52
N GLY A 252 -35.07 13.84 -11.56
CA GLY A 252 -34.91 12.83 -12.59
C GLY A 252 -36.26 12.52 -13.27
N TYR A 253 -36.24 12.37 -14.58
CA TYR A 253 -37.36 11.89 -15.38
C TYR A 253 -37.09 10.44 -15.80
N VAL A 254 -38.11 9.56 -15.70
CA VAL A 254 -37.99 8.14 -16.05
C VAL A 254 -38.91 7.83 -17.22
N SER A 255 -38.40 7.11 -18.21
CA SER A 255 -39.19 6.62 -19.34
C SER A 255 -38.72 5.20 -19.75
N ILE A 256 -39.53 4.51 -20.54
CA ILE A 256 -39.10 3.35 -21.27
C ILE A 256 -38.02 3.77 -22.28
N CYS A 257 -36.97 3.03 -22.43
CA CYS A 257 -35.89 3.35 -23.36
C CYS A 257 -36.37 3.26 -24.81
N PRO A 258 -36.14 4.28 -25.69
CA PRO A 258 -36.70 4.37 -27.03
C PRO A 258 -36.40 3.20 -27.98
N TRP A 259 -35.38 2.42 -27.68
CA TRP A 259 -34.95 1.22 -28.45
C TRP A 259 -35.55 -0.08 -27.94
N GLN A 260 -36.42 -0.03 -26.93
CA GLN A 260 -37.09 -1.20 -26.35
C GLN A 260 -38.57 -1.33 -26.84
N GLU A 261 -39.01 -0.43 -27.74
CA GLU A 261 -40.34 -0.47 -28.37
C GLU A 261 -40.37 -1.45 -29.55
#